data_e0aaae8cf73047c35843af54c9016e13
#
_entry.id   e0aaae8cf73047c35843af54c9016e13
#
_cell.length_a   1.000
_cell.length_b   1.000
_cell.length_c   1.000
_cell.angle_alpha   90.00
_cell.angle_beta   90.00
_cell.angle_gamma   90.00
#
_symmetry.space_group_name_H-M   'P 1'
#
loop_
_entity.id
_entity.type
_entity.pdbx_description
1 polymer ?
#
loop_
_entity_poly.entity_id
_entity_poly.type
_entity_poly.pdbx_seq_one_letter_code
_entity_poly.pdbx_strand_id
1 'polypeptide(L)'
;MATSSTTSFDLSVDELIEEAYERCGLELRTGYDLETARRSLNLLIAEWGNRGLNQWLITKSNFTVTEGTNYQDLGTDVVDITSAVIQRDSVDYQLTRISRSDFLYTPNKSTETKPSQFFVI
;
A
#
# COMPACT_ATOMS: atom_id res chain seq x y z
N MET A 1 26.33 -20.48 22.18
CA MET A 1 25.46 -19.34 22.51
C MET A 1 24.12 -19.60 21.86
N ALA A 2 23.03 -19.66 22.64
CA ALA A 2 21.69 -19.74 22.08
C ALA A 2 21.33 -18.37 21.51
N THR A 3 21.07 -18.29 20.22
CA THR A 3 20.51 -17.09 19.58
C THR A 3 19.04 -17.01 19.93
N SER A 4 18.55 -15.82 20.30
CA SER A 4 17.12 -15.54 20.41
C SER A 4 16.44 -15.96 19.12
N SER A 5 15.42 -16.80 19.19
CA SER A 5 14.66 -17.26 18.02
C SER A 5 13.70 -16.18 17.47
N THR A 6 13.71 -14.99 18.05
CA THR A 6 12.90 -13.85 17.59
C THR A 6 13.76 -12.89 16.78
N THR A 7 13.40 -12.68 15.54
CA THR A 7 14.02 -11.70 14.62
C THR A 7 13.16 -10.42 14.50
N SER A 8 12.04 -10.34 15.21
CA SER A 8 11.18 -9.17 15.23
C SER A 8 11.76 -8.11 16.17
N PHE A 9 12.02 -6.94 15.62
CA PHE A 9 12.27 -5.72 16.36
C PHE A 9 10.97 -4.93 16.39
N ASP A 10 10.41 -4.75 17.59
CA ASP A 10 9.18 -4.01 17.80
C ASP A 10 9.49 -2.81 18.69
N LEU A 11 9.47 -1.64 18.10
CA LEU A 11 9.67 -0.36 18.78
C LEU A 11 8.35 0.41 18.71
N SER A 12 7.81 0.78 19.86
CA SER A 12 6.60 1.59 19.88
C SER A 12 6.89 3.03 19.38
N VAL A 13 5.87 3.67 18.81
CA VAL A 13 6.01 5.06 18.33
C VAL A 13 6.37 6.01 19.49
N ASP A 14 5.89 5.71 20.67
CA ASP A 14 6.16 6.51 21.87
C ASP A 14 7.62 6.40 22.30
N GLU A 15 8.18 5.21 22.33
CA GLU A 15 9.60 4.98 22.60
C GLU A 15 10.49 5.64 21.55
N LEU A 16 10.09 5.60 20.27
CA LEU A 16 10.81 6.30 19.20
C LEU A 16 10.84 7.82 19.43
N ILE A 17 9.72 8.39 19.82
CA ILE A 17 9.62 9.82 20.12
C ILE A 17 10.45 10.19 21.36
N GLU A 18 10.39 9.38 22.42
CA GLU A 18 11.17 9.58 23.63
C GLU A 18 12.67 9.57 23.35
N GLU A 19 13.15 8.56 22.61
CA GLU A 19 14.54 8.47 22.15
C GLU A 19 14.96 9.70 21.32
N ALA A 20 14.07 10.21 20.46
CA ALA A 20 14.34 11.39 19.64
C ALA A 20 14.50 12.66 20.52
N TYR A 21 13.67 12.82 21.54
CA TYR A 21 13.78 13.91 22.50
C TYR A 21 15.08 13.84 23.30
N GLU A 22 15.44 12.66 23.80
CA GLU A 22 16.69 12.43 24.53
C GLU A 22 17.92 12.79 23.68
N ARG A 23 17.94 12.40 22.43
CA ARG A 23 19.03 12.76 21.47
C ARG A 23 19.12 14.24 21.21
N CYS A 24 18.02 14.98 21.33
CA CYS A 24 17.99 16.43 21.25
C CYS A 24 18.39 17.10 22.59
N GLY A 25 18.63 16.34 23.64
CA GLY A 25 18.90 16.87 24.98
C GLY A 25 17.67 17.43 25.67
N LEU A 26 16.48 17.00 25.25
CA LEU A 26 15.20 17.40 25.79
C LEU A 26 14.55 16.24 26.53
N GLU A 27 13.70 16.55 27.51
CA GLU A 27 12.87 15.56 28.17
C GLU A 27 11.42 15.68 27.69
N LEU A 28 10.78 14.56 27.43
CA LEU A 28 9.36 14.50 27.14
C LEU A 28 8.56 14.68 28.44
N ARG A 29 8.04 15.88 28.68
CA ARG A 29 7.44 16.22 29.99
C ARG A 29 5.92 16.20 30.02
N THR A 30 5.25 16.33 28.88
CA THR A 30 3.80 16.48 28.82
C THR A 30 3.18 15.64 27.71
N GLY A 31 1.92 15.21 27.92
CA GLY A 31 1.15 14.53 26.87
C GLY A 31 0.96 15.39 25.61
N TYR A 32 0.98 16.71 25.75
CA TYR A 32 0.91 17.64 24.62
C TYR A 32 2.14 17.53 23.70
N ASP A 33 3.34 17.39 24.29
CA ASP A 33 4.58 17.21 23.52
C ASP A 33 4.53 15.92 22.71
N LEU A 34 4.03 14.84 23.31
CA LEU A 34 3.85 13.55 22.65
C LEU A 34 2.86 13.64 21.49
N GLU A 35 1.71 14.28 21.68
CA GLU A 35 0.70 14.47 20.63
C GLU A 35 1.24 15.31 19.46
N THR A 36 2.00 16.35 19.76
CA THR A 36 2.63 17.22 18.76
C THR A 36 3.68 16.45 17.96
N ALA A 37 4.49 15.65 18.63
CA ALA A 37 5.51 14.83 17.99
C ALA A 37 4.88 13.73 17.10
N ARG A 38 3.83 13.06 17.56
CA ARG A 38 3.07 12.10 16.76
C ARG A 38 2.48 12.73 15.49
N ARG A 39 1.92 13.94 15.63
CA ARG A 39 1.40 14.70 14.48
C ARG A 39 2.50 15.01 13.47
N SER A 40 3.65 15.48 13.93
CA SER A 40 4.81 15.77 13.09
C SER A 40 5.32 14.53 12.37
N LEU A 41 5.38 13.37 13.05
CA LEU A 41 5.76 12.10 12.47
C LEU A 41 4.77 11.66 11.39
N ASN A 42 3.47 11.77 11.64
CA ASN A 42 2.43 11.43 10.66
C ASN A 42 2.52 12.32 9.40
N LEU A 43 2.80 13.61 9.57
CA LEU A 43 3.01 14.53 8.44
C LEU A 43 4.26 14.16 7.65
N LEU A 44 5.35 13.78 8.32
CA LEU A 44 6.57 13.32 7.66
C LEU A 44 6.33 12.05 6.84
N ILE A 45 5.63 11.07 7.40
CA ILE A 45 5.30 9.82 6.70
C ILE A 45 4.41 10.10 5.49
N ALA A 46 3.42 11.00 5.64
CA ALA A 46 2.56 11.42 4.53
C ALA A 46 3.37 12.13 3.42
N GLU A 47 4.33 12.98 3.79
CA GLU A 47 5.25 13.60 2.83
C GLU A 47 6.11 12.55 2.09
N TRP A 48 6.63 11.56 2.80
CA TRP A 48 7.37 10.46 2.18
C TRP A 48 6.51 9.66 1.20
N GLY A 49 5.26 9.40 1.54
CA GLY A 49 4.30 8.78 0.63
C GLY A 49 4.13 9.58 -0.67
N ASN A 50 4.00 10.90 -0.56
CA ASN A 50 3.91 11.80 -1.71
C ASN A 50 5.19 11.82 -2.58
N ARG A 51 6.34 11.58 -1.97
CA ARG A 51 7.63 11.46 -2.70
C ARG A 51 7.84 10.07 -3.34
N GLY A 52 6.88 9.16 -3.22
CA GLY A 52 6.98 7.80 -3.75
C GLY A 52 7.73 6.81 -2.86
N LEU A 53 8.07 7.19 -1.65
CA LEU A 53 8.65 6.29 -0.63
C LEU A 53 7.53 5.55 0.09
N ASN A 54 6.86 4.66 -0.62
CA ASN A 54 5.63 4.00 -0.14
C ASN A 54 5.73 2.48 -0.07
N GLN A 55 6.92 1.92 -0.06
CA GLN A 55 7.15 0.47 -0.08
C GLN A 55 6.43 -0.28 1.05
N TRP A 56 6.32 0.32 2.23
CA TRP A 56 5.61 -0.26 3.36
C TRP A 56 4.07 -0.25 3.23
N LEU A 57 3.55 0.49 2.25
CA LEU A 57 2.11 0.56 1.95
C LEU A 57 1.69 -0.43 0.84
N ILE A 58 2.66 -1.12 0.21
CA ILE A 58 2.38 -2.07 -0.85
C ILE A 58 1.97 -3.40 -0.23
N THR A 59 0.73 -3.77 -0.45
CA THR A 59 0.18 -5.05 -0.01
C THR A 59 -0.28 -5.88 -1.19
N LYS A 60 -0.20 -7.20 -1.07
CA LYS A 60 -0.73 -8.13 -2.05
C LYS A 60 -2.15 -8.53 -1.66
N SER A 61 -3.09 -8.31 -2.57
CA SER A 61 -4.47 -8.77 -2.43
C SER A 61 -4.81 -9.75 -3.55
N ASN A 62 -5.57 -10.78 -3.24
CA ASN A 62 -6.02 -11.77 -4.22
C ASN A 62 -7.53 -11.67 -4.37
N PHE A 63 -7.99 -11.64 -5.60
CA PHE A 63 -9.41 -11.60 -5.94
C PHE A 63 -9.74 -12.76 -6.88
N THR A 64 -10.95 -13.29 -6.75
CA THR A 64 -11.46 -14.28 -7.70
C THR A 64 -12.18 -13.57 -8.82
N VAL A 65 -11.72 -13.77 -10.04
CA VAL A 65 -12.40 -13.24 -11.24
C VAL A 65 -13.46 -14.24 -11.68
N THR A 66 -14.71 -13.80 -11.69
CA THR A 66 -15.85 -14.62 -12.13
C THR A 66 -16.23 -14.24 -13.54
N GLU A 67 -16.61 -15.23 -14.34
CA GLU A 67 -17.13 -15.04 -15.69
C GLU A 67 -18.31 -14.05 -15.69
N GLY A 68 -18.34 -13.12 -16.64
CA GLY A 68 -19.37 -12.07 -16.73
C GLY A 68 -19.13 -10.87 -15.81
N THR A 69 -18.14 -10.91 -14.91
CA THR A 69 -17.82 -9.77 -14.04
C THR A 69 -16.59 -9.04 -14.58
N ASN A 70 -16.78 -7.79 -15.01
CA ASN A 70 -15.73 -6.98 -15.62
C ASN A 70 -15.17 -5.91 -14.69
N TYR A 71 -15.57 -5.88 -13.43
CA TYR A 71 -15.08 -4.95 -12.42
C TYR A 71 -14.83 -5.67 -11.08
N GLN A 72 -13.92 -5.14 -10.32
CA GLN A 72 -13.57 -5.58 -8.97
C GLN A 72 -13.50 -4.36 -8.05
N ASP A 73 -14.25 -4.39 -6.97
CA ASP A 73 -14.13 -3.40 -5.92
C ASP A 73 -12.90 -3.69 -5.06
N LEU A 74 -12.05 -2.68 -4.89
CA LEU A 74 -10.80 -2.77 -4.14
C LEU A 74 -10.95 -2.32 -2.68
N GLY A 75 -12.12 -1.75 -2.32
CA GLY A 75 -12.33 -1.14 -1.00
C GLY A 75 -11.77 0.29 -0.90
N THR A 76 -12.10 0.93 0.22
CA THR A 76 -11.82 2.37 0.45
C THR A 76 -10.36 2.66 0.81
N ASP A 77 -9.59 1.66 1.20
CA ASP A 77 -8.23 1.82 1.70
C ASP A 77 -7.16 1.70 0.60
N VAL A 78 -7.57 1.31 -0.61
CA VAL A 78 -6.67 1.18 -1.76
C VAL A 78 -6.62 2.49 -2.53
N VAL A 79 -5.42 3.07 -2.61
CA VAL A 79 -5.19 4.33 -3.34
C VAL A 79 -4.94 4.08 -4.82
N ASP A 80 -4.16 3.05 -5.15
CA ASP A 80 -3.81 2.70 -6.54
C ASP A 80 -3.32 1.25 -6.64
N ILE A 81 -3.27 0.73 -7.87
CA ILE A 81 -2.70 -0.58 -8.19
C ILE A 81 -1.35 -0.39 -8.88
N THR A 82 -0.30 -0.89 -8.27
CA THR A 82 1.05 -0.84 -8.83
C THR A 82 1.24 -1.87 -9.95
N SER A 83 0.75 -3.08 -9.75
CA SER A 83 0.83 -4.18 -10.72
C SER A 83 -0.30 -5.17 -10.51
N ALA A 84 -0.73 -5.82 -11.57
CA ALA A 84 -1.74 -6.87 -11.51
C ALA A 84 -1.34 -8.06 -12.38
N VAL A 85 -1.64 -9.25 -11.89
CA VAL A 85 -1.45 -10.53 -12.58
C VAL A 85 -2.72 -11.34 -12.47
N ILE A 86 -3.07 -12.05 -13.52
CA ILE A 86 -4.10 -13.07 -13.47
C ILE A 86 -3.47 -14.44 -13.47
N GLN A 87 -3.84 -15.29 -12.54
CA GLN A 87 -3.41 -16.67 -12.48
C GLN A 87 -4.45 -17.60 -13.10
N ARG A 88 -4.03 -18.42 -14.05
CA ARG A 88 -4.84 -19.46 -14.63
C ARG A 88 -3.99 -20.72 -14.80
N ASP A 89 -4.52 -21.87 -14.39
CA ASP A 89 -3.83 -23.16 -14.46
C ASP A 89 -2.41 -23.13 -13.84
N SER A 90 -2.26 -22.42 -12.72
CA SER A 90 -0.98 -22.20 -12.02
C SER A 90 0.05 -21.39 -12.82
N VAL A 91 -0.36 -20.73 -13.89
CA VAL A 91 0.49 -19.82 -14.67
C VAL A 91 0.04 -18.39 -14.49
N ASP A 92 0.98 -17.52 -14.16
CA ASP A 92 0.75 -16.11 -13.97
C ASP A 92 0.90 -15.34 -15.28
N TYR A 93 -0.10 -14.52 -15.60
CA TYR A 93 -0.12 -13.66 -16.78
C TYR A 93 -0.22 -12.20 -16.31
N GLN A 94 0.76 -11.41 -16.68
CA GLN A 94 0.77 -9.99 -16.33
C GLN A 94 -0.33 -9.25 -17.09
N LEU A 95 -1.05 -8.38 -16.37
CA LEU A 95 -2.03 -7.47 -16.92
C LEU A 95 -1.39 -6.12 -17.22
N THR A 96 -1.77 -5.52 -18.33
CA THR A 96 -1.31 -4.18 -18.72
C THR A 96 -2.29 -3.13 -18.22
N ARG A 97 -1.78 -2.14 -17.48
CA ARG A 97 -2.59 -0.99 -17.09
C ARG A 97 -2.85 -0.09 -18.30
N ILE A 98 -4.09 0.27 -18.52
CA ILE A 98 -4.48 1.21 -19.58
C ILE A 98 -5.04 2.49 -18.97
N SER A 99 -5.03 3.57 -19.76
CA SER A 99 -5.61 4.83 -19.36
C SER A 99 -7.15 4.81 -19.50
N ARG A 100 -7.80 5.77 -18.85
CA ARG A 100 -9.25 5.94 -18.99
C ARG A 100 -9.66 6.21 -20.44
N SER A 101 -8.88 6.98 -21.18
CA SER A 101 -9.12 7.25 -22.59
C SER A 101 -9.03 5.99 -23.43
N ASP A 102 -8.01 5.15 -23.24
CA ASP A 102 -7.85 3.90 -23.97
C ASP A 102 -8.99 2.93 -23.68
N PHE A 103 -9.40 2.87 -22.42
CA PHE A 103 -10.58 2.08 -22.05
C PHE A 103 -11.86 2.57 -22.76
N LEU A 104 -12.05 3.89 -22.88
CA LEU A 104 -13.22 4.46 -23.57
C LEU A 104 -13.18 4.16 -25.08
N TYR A 105 -12.01 4.14 -25.69
CA TYR A 105 -11.82 3.82 -27.11
C TYR A 105 -11.94 2.32 -27.42
N THR A 106 -11.93 1.45 -26.44
CA THR A 106 -12.11 0.01 -26.65
C THR A 106 -13.52 -0.26 -27.23
N PRO A 107 -13.64 -0.79 -28.45
CA PRO A 107 -14.93 -0.86 -29.16
C PRO A 107 -15.86 -1.90 -28.54
N ASN A 108 -15.36 -3.00 -28.02
CA ASN A 108 -16.17 -4.03 -27.39
C ASN A 108 -15.66 -4.33 -25.97
N LYS A 109 -16.42 -3.83 -24.97
CA LYS A 109 -16.09 -3.99 -23.55
C LYS A 109 -16.73 -5.23 -22.91
N SER A 110 -17.62 -5.90 -23.64
CA SER A 110 -18.39 -7.03 -23.15
C SER A 110 -17.86 -8.37 -23.70
N THR A 111 -16.69 -8.37 -24.31
CA THR A 111 -16.09 -9.61 -24.81
C THR A 111 -15.61 -10.47 -23.64
N GLU A 112 -16.18 -11.66 -23.54
CA GLU A 112 -15.81 -12.63 -22.51
C GLU A 112 -14.56 -13.39 -22.98
N THR A 113 -13.40 -12.87 -22.62
CA THR A 113 -12.10 -13.50 -22.88
C THR A 113 -11.21 -13.40 -21.64
N LYS A 114 -10.05 -14.07 -21.67
CA LYS A 114 -9.05 -13.89 -20.63
C LYS A 114 -8.67 -12.42 -20.52
N PRO A 115 -8.76 -11.80 -19.34
CA PRO A 115 -8.32 -10.44 -19.14
C PRO A 115 -6.84 -10.27 -19.49
N SER A 116 -6.51 -9.22 -20.22
CA SER A 116 -5.13 -8.84 -20.57
C SER A 116 -4.79 -7.42 -20.12
N GLN A 117 -5.81 -6.64 -19.80
CA GLN A 117 -5.68 -5.24 -19.43
C GLN A 117 -6.55 -4.92 -18.22
N PHE A 118 -6.16 -3.90 -17.48
CA PHE A 118 -6.96 -3.36 -16.39
C PHE A 118 -6.91 -1.83 -16.38
N PHE A 119 -7.93 -1.25 -15.80
CA PHE A 119 -8.09 0.18 -15.64
C PHE A 119 -8.61 0.46 -14.22
N VAL A 120 -8.11 1.51 -13.58
CA VAL A 120 -8.50 1.93 -12.23
C VAL A 120 -9.33 3.20 -12.32
N ILE A 121 -10.48 3.19 -11.62
CA ILE A 121 -11.39 4.34 -11.54
C ILE A 121 -11.17 5.07 -10.23
#